data_8224e7636776aadfe527cdb43654d6cf
#
_entry.id   8224e7636776aadfe527cdb43654d6cf
#
_cell.length_a   1.000
_cell.length_b   1.000
_cell.length_c   1.000
_cell.angle_alpha   90.00
_cell.angle_beta   90.00
_cell.angle_gamma   90.00
#
_symmetry.space_group_name_H-M   'P 1'
#
loop_
_entity.id
_entity.type
_entity.pdbx_description
1 polymer ?
#
loop_
_entity_poly.entity_id
_entity_poly.type
_entity_poly.pdbx_seq_one_letter_code
_entity_poly.pdbx_strand_id
1 'polypeptide(L)'
;MTKKWYKITFNAELTADDVIAMNKCFYDIMNEAMDIYDLADLELKPNDNDYEITFSAKLTTDDVKAMNGCFFSAMWEEMGIVCHNLEIEKE
;
A
#
# COMPACT_ATOMS: atom_id res chain seq x y z
N MET A 1 10.34 -15.74 10.96
CA MET A 1 9.31 -15.55 9.92
C MET A 1 9.98 -15.12 8.62
N THR A 2 9.68 -15.77 7.50
CA THR A 2 10.26 -15.41 6.21
C THR A 2 9.44 -14.29 5.56
N LYS A 3 10.12 -13.46 4.76
CA LYS A 3 9.42 -12.46 3.96
C LYS A 3 8.52 -13.13 2.93
N LYS A 4 7.36 -12.56 2.71
CA LYS A 4 6.41 -13.02 1.71
C LYS A 4 6.00 -11.85 0.85
N TRP A 5 5.50 -12.14 -0.34
CA TRP A 5 5.00 -11.12 -1.25
C TRP A 5 3.54 -10.81 -0.95
N TYR A 6 3.21 -9.55 -1.01
CA TYR A 6 1.85 -9.05 -0.83
C TYR A 6 1.48 -8.16 -1.99
N LYS A 7 0.21 -8.10 -2.28
CA LYS A 7 -0.32 -7.26 -3.35
C LYS A 7 -1.53 -6.48 -2.85
N ILE A 8 -1.50 -5.17 -3.06
CA ILE A 8 -2.63 -4.29 -2.76
C ILE A 8 -3.19 -3.80 -4.08
N THR A 9 -4.49 -4.00 -4.30
CA THR A 9 -5.17 -3.49 -5.48
C THR A 9 -6.24 -2.50 -5.07
N PHE A 10 -6.42 -1.45 -5.87
CA PHE A 10 -7.44 -0.44 -5.59
C PHE A 10 -7.75 0.36 -6.86
N ASN A 11 -8.90 1.05 -6.84
CA ASN A 11 -9.29 1.99 -7.89
C ASN A 11 -9.15 3.42 -7.36
N ALA A 12 -8.54 4.30 -8.14
CA ALA A 12 -8.40 5.70 -7.77
C ALA A 12 -8.08 6.52 -9.03
N GLU A 13 -8.28 7.82 -8.94
CA GLU A 13 -7.86 8.74 -9.99
C GLU A 13 -6.54 9.37 -9.57
N LEU A 14 -5.46 8.98 -10.22
CA LEU A 14 -4.12 9.42 -9.87
C LEU A 14 -3.42 10.07 -11.06
N THR A 15 -2.71 11.16 -10.78
CA THR A 15 -1.79 11.77 -11.75
C THR A 15 -0.44 11.04 -11.63
N ALA A 16 0.46 11.32 -12.58
CA ALA A 16 1.82 10.77 -12.52
C ALA A 16 2.54 11.21 -11.25
N ASP A 17 2.34 12.45 -10.83
CA ASP A 17 2.94 12.97 -9.60
C ASP A 17 2.37 12.28 -8.37
N ASP A 18 1.07 11.97 -8.37
CA ASP A 18 0.44 11.23 -7.28
C ASP A 18 1.04 9.85 -7.13
N VAL A 19 1.32 9.16 -8.22
CA VAL A 19 1.92 7.82 -8.20
C VAL A 19 3.31 7.88 -7.56
N ILE A 20 4.11 8.87 -7.93
CA ILE A 20 5.46 9.04 -7.37
C ILE A 20 5.38 9.33 -5.87
N ALA A 21 4.50 10.26 -5.49
CA ALA A 21 4.33 10.64 -4.09
C ALA A 21 3.80 9.47 -3.24
N MET A 22 2.88 8.69 -3.79
CA MET A 22 2.30 7.54 -3.10
C MET A 22 3.34 6.47 -2.81
N ASN A 23 4.24 6.22 -3.76
CA ASN A 23 5.31 5.24 -3.59
C ASN A 23 6.15 5.58 -2.36
N LYS A 24 6.54 6.84 -2.23
CA LYS A 24 7.32 7.33 -1.09
C LYS A 24 6.49 7.32 0.20
N CYS A 25 5.26 7.81 0.12
CA CYS A 25 4.36 7.92 1.26
C CYS A 25 4.04 6.55 1.88
N PHE A 26 3.98 5.53 1.06
CA PHE A 26 3.69 4.17 1.53
C PHE A 26 4.74 3.67 2.53
N TYR A 27 6.03 3.90 2.24
CA TYR A 27 7.10 3.55 3.18
C TYR A 27 6.94 4.28 4.50
N ASP A 28 6.68 5.59 4.44
CA ASP A 28 6.54 6.40 5.65
C ASP A 28 5.34 5.94 6.49
N ILE A 29 4.23 5.63 5.83
CA ILE A 29 3.03 5.13 6.52
C ILE A 29 3.31 3.82 7.24
N MET A 30 3.94 2.89 6.54
CA MET A 30 4.22 1.58 7.13
C MET A 30 5.20 1.70 8.30
N ASN A 31 6.21 2.55 8.17
CA ASN A 31 7.18 2.75 9.23
C ASN A 31 6.56 3.43 10.46
N GLU A 32 5.83 4.53 10.24
CA GLU A 32 5.32 5.36 11.33
C GLU A 32 4.06 4.81 11.97
N ALA A 33 3.12 4.32 11.16
CA ALA A 33 1.83 3.88 11.68
C ALA A 33 1.81 2.43 12.14
N MET A 34 2.66 1.58 11.58
CA MET A 34 2.61 0.15 11.83
C MET A 34 3.93 -0.47 12.29
N ASP A 35 4.98 0.34 12.43
CA ASP A 35 6.31 -0.15 12.82
C ASP A 35 6.84 -1.26 11.91
N ILE A 36 6.52 -1.18 10.62
CA ILE A 36 7.03 -2.12 9.63
C ILE A 36 8.22 -1.49 8.92
N TYR A 37 9.41 -2.06 9.14
CA TYR A 37 10.65 -1.50 8.60
C TYR A 37 11.33 -2.41 7.59
N ASP A 38 10.82 -3.62 7.42
CA ASP A 38 11.44 -4.61 6.53
C ASP A 38 10.77 -4.69 5.15
N LEU A 39 9.94 -3.70 4.82
CA LEU A 39 9.28 -3.63 3.53
C LEU A 39 10.31 -3.41 2.43
N ALA A 40 10.27 -4.24 1.40
CA ALA A 40 11.25 -4.22 0.33
C ALA A 40 10.59 -4.47 -1.02
N ASP A 41 11.29 -4.11 -2.07
CA ASP A 41 10.88 -4.37 -3.46
C ASP A 41 9.51 -3.77 -3.79
N LEU A 42 9.24 -2.60 -3.25
CA LEU A 42 7.98 -1.89 -3.48
C LEU A 42 7.87 -1.43 -4.93
N GLU A 43 6.77 -1.78 -5.56
CA GLU A 43 6.49 -1.38 -6.93
C GLU A 43 5.03 -1.00 -7.05
N LEU A 44 4.77 0.21 -7.53
CA LEU A 44 3.43 0.70 -7.82
C LEU A 44 3.29 0.87 -9.32
N LYS A 45 2.29 0.22 -9.90
CA LYS A 45 2.04 0.29 -11.33
C LYS A 45 0.55 0.32 -11.64
N PRO A 46 0.16 0.95 -12.75
CA PRO A 46 -1.22 0.88 -13.19
C PRO A 46 -1.53 -0.49 -13.79
N ASN A 47 -2.78 -0.92 -13.63
CA ASN A 47 -3.26 -2.18 -14.16
C ASN A 47 -4.70 -1.98 -14.64
N ASP A 48 -4.89 -1.74 -15.94
CA ASP A 48 -6.17 -1.37 -16.54
C ASP A 48 -6.78 -0.14 -15.84
N ASN A 49 -7.90 -0.29 -15.16
CA ASN A 49 -8.54 0.80 -14.42
C ASN A 49 -8.13 0.84 -12.95
N ASP A 50 -7.25 -0.07 -12.56
CA ASP A 50 -6.83 -0.22 -11.17
C ASP A 50 -5.37 0.15 -11.01
N TYR A 51 -4.95 0.27 -9.76
CA TYR A 51 -3.55 0.38 -9.40
C TYR A 51 -3.17 -0.82 -8.55
N GLU A 52 -1.92 -1.24 -8.66
CA GLU A 52 -1.41 -2.41 -7.97
C GLU A 52 -0.09 -2.08 -7.31
N ILE A 53 0.00 -2.34 -6.02
CA ILE A 53 1.24 -2.18 -5.26
C ILE A 53 1.69 -3.57 -4.84
N THR A 54 2.92 -3.94 -5.21
CA THR A 54 3.51 -5.20 -4.77
C THR A 54 4.73 -4.91 -3.91
N PHE A 55 4.94 -5.72 -2.89
CA PHE A 55 6.07 -5.57 -1.99
C PHE A 55 6.32 -6.87 -1.23
N SER A 56 7.50 -6.99 -0.64
CA SER A 56 7.80 -8.12 0.24
C SER A 56 8.00 -7.62 1.68
N ALA A 57 7.49 -8.37 2.64
CA ALA A 57 7.59 -8.01 4.06
C ALA A 57 7.24 -9.20 4.94
N LYS A 58 7.51 -9.07 6.23
CA LYS A 58 7.09 -10.03 7.24
C LYS A 58 5.88 -9.48 7.96
N LEU A 59 4.70 -9.97 7.62
CA LEU A 59 3.45 -9.48 8.19
C LEU A 59 2.68 -10.60 8.86
N THR A 60 2.06 -10.27 9.99
CA THR A 60 1.09 -11.17 10.63
C THR A 60 -0.29 -10.95 9.99
N THR A 61 -1.22 -11.85 10.30
CA THR A 61 -2.61 -11.70 9.86
C THR A 61 -3.20 -10.38 10.38
N ASP A 62 -2.90 -10.04 11.62
CA ASP A 62 -3.38 -8.79 12.22
C ASP A 62 -2.78 -7.58 11.52
N ASP A 63 -1.50 -7.64 11.12
CA ASP A 63 -0.84 -6.58 10.37
C ASP A 63 -1.56 -6.32 9.05
N VAL A 64 -1.92 -7.38 8.33
CA VAL A 64 -2.62 -7.26 7.05
C VAL A 64 -3.98 -6.58 7.24
N LYS A 65 -4.71 -6.97 8.27
CA LYS A 65 -6.02 -6.36 8.56
C LYS A 65 -5.89 -4.88 8.90
N ALA A 66 -4.91 -4.55 9.74
CA ALA A 66 -4.67 -3.17 10.13
C ALA A 66 -4.20 -2.32 8.95
N MET A 67 -3.39 -2.89 8.09
CA MET A 67 -2.86 -2.22 6.91
C MET A 67 -3.96 -1.77 5.96
N ASN A 68 -5.01 -2.58 5.80
CA ASN A 68 -6.13 -2.24 4.93
C ASN A 68 -6.76 -0.89 5.34
N GLY A 69 -7.13 -0.77 6.60
CA GLY A 69 -7.72 0.48 7.11
C GLY A 69 -6.72 1.63 7.15
N CYS A 70 -5.50 1.35 7.56
CA CYS A 70 -4.46 2.35 7.67
C CYS A 70 -4.09 2.95 6.31
N PHE A 71 -3.98 2.11 5.29
CA PHE A 71 -3.65 2.57 3.94
C PHE A 71 -4.74 3.51 3.41
N PHE A 72 -6.00 3.12 3.56
CA PHE A 72 -7.13 3.93 3.11
C PHE A 72 -7.15 5.29 3.79
N SER A 73 -7.03 5.30 5.12
CA SER A 73 -7.05 6.55 5.91
C SER A 73 -5.87 7.45 5.58
N ALA A 74 -4.69 6.86 5.44
CA ALA A 74 -3.49 7.63 5.18
C ALA A 74 -3.51 8.26 3.78
N MET A 75 -4.00 7.54 2.78
CA MET A 75 -4.11 8.11 1.43
C MET A 75 -5.08 9.28 1.42
N TRP A 76 -6.17 9.16 2.16
CA TRP A 76 -7.13 10.26 2.29
C TRP A 76 -6.54 11.45 3.01
N GLU A 77 -5.90 11.24 4.16
CA GLU A 77 -5.38 12.33 5.00
C GLU A 77 -4.14 12.99 4.41
N GLU A 78 -3.23 12.21 3.86
CA GLU A 78 -1.95 12.74 3.36
C GLU A 78 -2.03 13.27 1.93
N MET A 79 -2.86 12.65 1.09
CA MET A 79 -2.87 12.96 -0.34
C MET A 79 -4.25 13.35 -0.87
N GLY A 80 -5.29 13.28 -0.05
CA GLY A 80 -6.65 13.57 -0.53
C GLY A 80 -7.17 12.57 -1.54
N ILE A 81 -6.65 11.36 -1.53
CA ILE A 81 -6.99 10.31 -2.48
C ILE A 81 -7.95 9.32 -1.83
N VAL A 82 -9.06 9.04 -2.51
CA VAL A 82 -10.02 8.02 -2.08
C VAL A 82 -9.71 6.74 -2.87
N CYS A 83 -9.33 5.69 -2.16
CA CYS A 83 -9.07 4.39 -2.76
C CYS A 83 -10.35 3.54 -2.68
N HIS A 84 -10.87 3.14 -3.83
CA HIS A 84 -12.06 2.31 -3.91
C HIS A 84 -11.68 0.86 -4.14
N ASN A 85 -12.50 -0.07 -3.63
CA ASN A 85 -12.30 -1.50 -3.85
C ASN A 85 -10.91 -1.99 -3.42
N LEU A 86 -10.46 -1.49 -2.28
CA LEU A 86 -9.15 -1.83 -1.75
C LEU A 86 -9.11 -3.27 -1.27
N GLU A 87 -8.15 -4.04 -1.79
CA GLU A 87 -7.93 -5.42 -1.39
C GLU A 87 -6.45 -5.67 -1.16
N ILE A 88 -6.13 -6.42 -0.11
CA ILE A 88 -4.76 -6.83 0.19
C ILE A 88 -4.72 -8.34 0.13
N GLU A 89 -3.86 -8.88 -0.71
CA GLU A 89 -3.70 -10.31 -0.88
C GLU A 89 -2.25 -10.72 -0.60
N LYS A 90 -2.11 -11.92 -0.06
CA LYS A 90 -0.81 -12.56 0.09
C LYS A 90 -0.58 -13.42 -1.15
N GLU A 91 0.53 -13.21 -1.80
CA GLU A 91 0.91 -14.00 -2.98
C GLU A 91 1.69 -15.25 -2.61
#